data_f18f6998f5515c059b0c2cbded9d002e
#
_entry.id   f18f6998f5515c059b0c2cbded9d002e
#
_cell.length_a   1.000
_cell.length_b   1.000
_cell.length_c   1.000
_cell.angle_alpha   90.00
_cell.angle_beta   90.00
_cell.angle_gamma   90.00
#
_symmetry.space_group_name_H-M   'P 1'
#
loop_
_entity.id
_entity.type
_entity.pdbx_description
1 polymer ?
#
loop_
_entity_poly.entity_id
_entity_poly.type
_entity_poly.pdbx_seq_one_letter_code
_entity_poly.pdbx_strand_id
1 'polypeptide(L)'
;PHAGTYLNAEERENKYPLLLEKKGFRIAILNYTYGTNGIPVTPPNIVNYTDTTIISKDIEASKTMNPDAIIACMHWGIEYQSLPDKEQKFLTDWLLRKGVNHIIGCHPHVVQPIEVREDSLTNGKHLVVYSLGNYISNMSARRTDGGLMVKMELVKDSTTRLNHCEYSLVWTARPAQ
;
A
#
# COMPACT_ATOMS: atom_id res chain seq x y z
N PRO A 1 14.17 -7.14 4.59
CA PRO A 1 13.18 -7.59 3.61
C PRO A 1 12.69 -6.41 2.76
N HIS A 2 12.28 -6.65 1.53
CA HIS A 2 11.70 -5.69 0.60
C HIS A 2 10.59 -6.38 -0.20
N ALA A 3 9.71 -5.59 -0.81
CA ALA A 3 8.65 -6.07 -1.67
C ALA A 3 8.46 -5.12 -2.86
N GLY A 4 8.22 -5.66 -4.06
CA GLY A 4 7.89 -4.90 -5.26
C GLY A 4 8.94 -4.88 -6.35
N THR A 5 10.22 -5.16 -6.03
CA THR A 5 11.32 -5.21 -7.00
C THR A 5 12.23 -6.41 -6.73
N TYR A 6 12.71 -7.07 -7.79
CA TYR A 6 13.48 -8.32 -7.69
C TYR A 6 14.51 -8.40 -8.80
N LEU A 7 15.60 -9.10 -8.54
CA LEU A 7 16.67 -9.32 -9.52
C LEU A 7 16.22 -10.25 -10.67
N ASN A 8 15.30 -11.18 -10.37
CA ASN A 8 14.75 -12.13 -11.34
C ASN A 8 13.46 -12.80 -10.84
N ALA A 9 12.88 -13.68 -11.66
CA ALA A 9 11.65 -14.39 -11.35
C ALA A 9 11.79 -15.33 -10.14
N GLU A 10 12.92 -16.04 -10.01
CA GLU A 10 13.20 -16.96 -8.90
C GLU A 10 13.23 -16.20 -7.56
N GLU A 11 13.88 -15.04 -7.51
CA GLU A 11 13.90 -14.22 -6.31
C GLU A 11 12.49 -13.75 -5.94
N ARG A 12 11.70 -13.32 -6.93
CA ARG A 12 10.30 -12.92 -6.70
C ARG A 12 9.49 -14.08 -6.14
N GLU A 13 9.56 -15.25 -6.75
CA GLU A 13 8.81 -16.42 -6.32
C GLU A 13 9.17 -16.85 -4.88
N ASN A 14 10.44 -16.78 -4.52
CA ASN A 14 10.92 -17.17 -3.20
C ASN A 14 10.64 -16.13 -2.09
N LYS A 15 10.49 -14.84 -2.44
CA LYS A 15 10.40 -13.74 -1.46
C LYS A 15 9.06 -13.00 -1.46
N TYR A 16 8.17 -13.30 -2.39
CA TYR A 16 6.90 -12.58 -2.53
C TYR A 16 5.72 -13.53 -2.68
N PRO A 17 4.60 -13.27 -2.00
CA PRO A 17 4.30 -12.13 -1.11
C PRO A 17 5.19 -12.07 0.13
N LEU A 18 5.50 -10.86 0.60
CA LEU A 18 6.33 -10.67 1.78
C LEU A 18 5.51 -10.95 3.06
N LEU A 19 5.90 -11.97 3.81
CA LEU A 19 5.30 -12.26 5.11
C LEU A 19 6.15 -11.66 6.24
N LEU A 20 5.53 -10.83 7.06
CA LEU A 20 6.12 -10.28 8.27
C LEU A 20 5.50 -10.96 9.50
N GLU A 21 6.35 -11.49 10.37
CA GLU A 21 5.93 -12.13 11.61
C GLU A 21 6.46 -11.35 12.80
N LYS A 22 5.56 -10.84 13.64
CA LYS A 22 5.94 -10.08 14.84
C LYS A 22 4.83 -10.14 15.89
N LYS A 23 5.19 -10.37 17.13
CA LYS A 23 4.28 -10.38 18.29
C LYS A 23 3.07 -11.30 18.10
N GLY A 24 3.25 -12.44 17.44
CA GLY A 24 2.17 -13.38 17.17
C GLY A 24 1.27 -13.04 15.97
N PHE A 25 1.54 -11.94 15.27
CA PHE A 25 0.87 -11.58 14.02
C PHE A 25 1.68 -12.04 12.81
N ARG A 26 0.94 -12.43 11.77
CA ARG A 26 1.43 -12.78 10.43
C ARG A 26 0.80 -11.81 9.43
N ILE A 27 1.56 -10.87 8.91
CA ILE A 27 1.07 -9.83 7.99
C ILE A 27 1.69 -10.04 6.62
N ALA A 28 0.84 -10.31 5.62
CA ALA A 28 1.27 -10.36 4.23
C ALA A 28 1.29 -8.95 3.65
N ILE A 29 2.42 -8.55 3.07
CA ILE A 29 2.60 -7.26 2.41
C ILE A 29 2.67 -7.48 0.92
N LEU A 30 1.78 -6.82 0.20
CA LEU A 30 1.79 -6.68 -1.25
C LEU A 30 2.26 -5.27 -1.62
N ASN A 31 3.03 -5.13 -2.71
CA ASN A 31 3.52 -3.84 -3.16
C ASN A 31 3.55 -3.75 -4.68
N TYR A 32 2.89 -2.72 -5.24
CA TYR A 32 2.74 -2.51 -6.68
C TYR A 32 2.94 -1.04 -7.05
N THR A 33 3.37 -0.82 -8.29
CA THR A 33 3.50 0.52 -8.87
C THR A 33 2.80 0.61 -10.23
N TYR A 34 2.27 1.79 -10.54
CA TYR A 34 1.74 2.09 -11.88
C TYR A 34 2.84 2.17 -12.93
N GLY A 35 4.08 2.49 -12.52
CA GLY A 35 5.17 2.71 -13.46
C GLY A 35 6.50 3.01 -12.78
N THR A 36 7.52 3.22 -13.59
CA THR A 36 8.91 3.49 -13.21
C THR A 36 9.41 4.84 -13.74
N ASN A 37 8.52 5.82 -13.93
CA ASN A 37 8.85 7.16 -14.46
C ASN A 37 9.62 7.10 -15.80
N GLY A 38 9.21 6.18 -16.69
CA GLY A 38 9.84 6.00 -17.99
C GLY A 38 11.20 5.28 -17.97
N ILE A 39 11.70 4.87 -16.81
CA ILE A 39 12.92 4.07 -16.71
C ILE A 39 12.60 2.63 -17.13
N PRO A 40 13.24 2.09 -18.17
CA PRO A 40 12.97 0.72 -18.61
C PRO A 40 13.46 -0.30 -17.57
N VAL A 41 12.65 -1.30 -17.31
CA VAL A 41 13.04 -2.45 -16.48
C VAL A 41 13.67 -3.49 -17.41
N THR A 42 14.98 -3.66 -17.30
CA THR A 42 15.72 -4.60 -18.15
C THR A 42 15.71 -6.00 -17.55
N PRO A 43 15.29 -7.04 -18.31
CA PRO A 43 15.40 -8.41 -17.85
C PRO A 43 16.83 -8.77 -17.41
N PRO A 44 17.03 -9.58 -16.37
CA PRO A 44 16.02 -10.40 -15.67
C PRO A 44 15.27 -9.67 -14.53
N ASN A 45 15.52 -8.36 -14.28
CA ASN A 45 14.90 -7.61 -13.21
C ASN A 45 13.38 -7.57 -13.34
N ILE A 46 12.69 -7.57 -12.22
CA ILE A 46 11.23 -7.53 -12.14
C ILE A 46 10.79 -6.38 -11.23
N VAL A 47 9.78 -5.66 -11.69
CA VAL A 47 9.01 -4.70 -10.89
C VAL A 47 7.55 -5.17 -10.88
N ASN A 48 6.93 -5.16 -9.71
CA ASN A 48 5.51 -5.48 -9.59
C ASN A 48 4.67 -4.30 -10.09
N TYR A 49 4.24 -4.37 -11.32
CA TYR A 49 3.30 -3.40 -11.88
C TYR A 49 1.86 -3.67 -11.44
N THR A 50 1.05 -2.62 -11.45
CA THR A 50 -0.39 -2.71 -11.19
C THR A 50 -1.09 -3.43 -12.34
N ASP A 51 -1.22 -4.75 -12.20
CA ASP A 51 -1.92 -5.66 -13.11
C ASP A 51 -2.86 -6.54 -12.29
N THR A 52 -4.16 -6.41 -12.50
CA THR A 52 -5.18 -7.12 -11.72
C THR A 52 -5.07 -8.64 -11.82
N THR A 53 -4.55 -9.18 -12.94
CA THR A 53 -4.33 -10.61 -13.11
C THR A 53 -3.20 -11.11 -12.21
N ILE A 54 -2.09 -10.37 -12.20
CA ILE A 54 -0.93 -10.68 -11.35
C ILE A 54 -1.29 -10.48 -9.88
N ILE A 55 -1.90 -9.34 -9.55
CA ILE A 55 -2.32 -9.02 -8.18
C ILE A 55 -3.28 -10.08 -7.63
N SER A 56 -4.22 -10.58 -8.47
CA SER A 56 -5.14 -11.65 -8.06
C SER A 56 -4.40 -12.93 -7.67
N LYS A 57 -3.39 -13.35 -8.45
CA LYS A 57 -2.55 -14.51 -8.13
C LYS A 57 -1.77 -14.32 -6.84
N ASP A 58 -1.19 -13.13 -6.65
CA ASP A 58 -0.43 -12.80 -5.46
C ASP A 58 -1.30 -12.75 -4.19
N ILE A 59 -2.55 -12.26 -4.29
CA ILE A 59 -3.52 -12.31 -3.19
C ILE A 59 -3.84 -13.76 -2.83
N GLU A 60 -4.11 -14.63 -3.80
CA GLU A 60 -4.37 -16.04 -3.53
C GLU A 60 -3.13 -16.73 -2.91
N ALA A 61 -1.94 -16.46 -3.41
CA ALA A 61 -0.70 -16.93 -2.80
C ALA A 61 -0.54 -16.43 -1.36
N SER A 62 -0.88 -15.15 -1.08
CA SER A 62 -0.88 -14.61 0.28
C SER A 62 -1.81 -15.39 1.21
N LYS A 63 -3.00 -15.73 0.76
CA LYS A 63 -3.98 -16.49 1.56
C LYS A 63 -3.47 -17.87 1.97
N THR A 64 -2.68 -18.54 1.11
CA THR A 64 -2.08 -19.85 1.45
C THR A 64 -1.06 -19.78 2.57
N MET A 65 -0.52 -18.58 2.83
CA MET A 65 0.40 -18.34 3.95
C MET A 65 -0.32 -18.21 5.30
N ASN A 66 -1.66 -18.26 5.33
CA ASN A 66 -2.48 -18.05 6.51
C ASN A 66 -2.13 -16.75 7.27
N PRO A 67 -2.15 -15.58 6.61
CA PRO A 67 -1.88 -14.31 7.25
C PRO A 67 -3.06 -13.88 8.12
N ASP A 68 -2.76 -13.10 9.16
CA ASP A 68 -3.76 -12.43 9.97
C ASP A 68 -4.36 -11.20 9.27
N ALA A 69 -3.57 -10.59 8.40
CA ALA A 69 -4.04 -9.52 7.51
C ALA A 69 -3.16 -9.44 6.26
N ILE A 70 -3.76 -9.00 5.15
CA ILE A 70 -3.09 -8.67 3.89
C ILE A 70 -3.13 -7.14 3.73
N ILE A 71 -1.97 -6.51 3.60
CA ILE A 71 -1.84 -5.07 3.38
C ILE A 71 -1.26 -4.83 2.00
N ALA A 72 -1.96 -4.03 1.18
CA ALA A 72 -1.46 -3.61 -0.13
C ALA A 72 -0.84 -2.20 -0.04
N CYS A 73 0.42 -2.08 -0.41
CA CYS A 73 1.10 -0.81 -0.63
C CYS A 73 1.02 -0.47 -2.11
N MET A 74 0.39 0.66 -2.43
CA MET A 74 0.07 1.05 -3.81
C MET A 74 0.74 2.37 -4.17
N HIS A 75 1.60 2.33 -5.18
CA HIS A 75 2.18 3.53 -5.80
C HIS A 75 1.36 3.86 -7.05
N TRP A 76 0.38 4.77 -6.91
CA TRP A 76 -0.72 4.96 -7.85
C TRP A 76 -1.27 6.39 -7.90
N GLY A 77 -2.21 6.64 -8.81
CA GLY A 77 -2.91 7.92 -8.92
C GLY A 77 -2.18 8.93 -9.79
N ILE A 78 -2.62 10.17 -9.70
CA ILE A 78 -2.11 11.29 -10.51
C ILE A 78 -1.37 12.27 -9.58
N GLU A 79 -0.16 12.67 -9.98
CA GLU A 79 0.65 13.64 -9.23
C GLU A 79 -0.13 14.94 -8.95
N TYR A 80 0.03 15.47 -7.74
CA TYR A 80 -0.51 16.75 -7.26
C TYR A 80 -2.04 16.82 -7.13
N GLN A 81 -2.76 15.71 -7.39
CA GLN A 81 -4.20 15.64 -7.18
C GLN A 81 -4.52 15.35 -5.71
N SER A 82 -5.29 16.22 -5.06
CA SER A 82 -5.67 16.08 -3.63
C SER A 82 -6.81 15.07 -3.40
N LEU A 83 -7.47 14.62 -4.45
CA LEU A 83 -8.54 13.62 -4.40
C LEU A 83 -8.16 12.40 -5.24
N PRO A 84 -8.54 11.21 -4.79
CA PRO A 84 -8.27 10.00 -5.55
C PRO A 84 -9.03 9.99 -6.87
N ASP A 85 -8.37 9.54 -7.91
CA ASP A 85 -8.96 9.39 -9.24
C ASP A 85 -9.89 8.15 -9.35
N LYS A 86 -10.41 7.92 -10.54
CA LYS A 86 -11.34 6.80 -10.79
C LYS A 86 -10.64 5.45 -10.68
N GLU A 87 -9.39 5.36 -11.11
CA GLU A 87 -8.61 4.13 -11.07
C GLU A 87 -8.24 3.74 -9.63
N GLN A 88 -7.80 4.72 -8.82
CA GLN A 88 -7.55 4.49 -7.39
C GLN A 88 -8.81 3.97 -6.68
N LYS A 89 -9.97 4.56 -6.94
CA LYS A 89 -11.25 4.12 -6.36
C LYS A 89 -11.63 2.72 -6.82
N PHE A 90 -11.53 2.44 -8.11
CA PHE A 90 -11.81 1.12 -8.67
C PHE A 90 -10.89 0.05 -8.06
N LEU A 91 -9.58 0.30 -8.04
CA LEU A 91 -8.62 -0.64 -7.46
C LEU A 91 -8.84 -0.85 -5.96
N THR A 92 -9.19 0.21 -5.23
CA THR A 92 -9.55 0.10 -3.81
C THR A 92 -10.69 -0.88 -3.60
N ASP A 93 -11.81 -0.67 -4.29
CA ASP A 93 -12.98 -1.53 -4.18
C ASP A 93 -12.68 -2.97 -4.62
N TRP A 94 -11.88 -3.12 -5.66
CA TRP A 94 -11.49 -4.42 -6.20
C TRP A 94 -10.56 -5.18 -5.23
N LEU A 95 -9.54 -4.52 -4.67
CA LEU A 95 -8.60 -5.12 -3.71
C LEU A 95 -9.32 -5.59 -2.44
N LEU A 96 -10.19 -4.75 -1.88
CA LEU A 96 -10.97 -5.12 -0.69
C LEU A 96 -11.88 -6.33 -0.97
N ARG A 97 -12.60 -6.33 -2.10
CA ARG A 97 -13.41 -7.50 -2.50
C ARG A 97 -12.59 -8.78 -2.72
N LYS A 98 -11.31 -8.67 -3.09
CA LYS A 98 -10.39 -9.80 -3.24
C LYS A 98 -9.82 -10.31 -1.93
N GLY A 99 -10.05 -9.60 -0.81
CA GLY A 99 -9.64 -10.00 0.52
C GLY A 99 -8.40 -9.29 1.05
N VAL A 100 -7.96 -8.20 0.42
CA VAL A 100 -6.99 -7.28 1.03
C VAL A 100 -7.67 -6.60 2.21
N ASN A 101 -7.01 -6.54 3.35
CA ASN A 101 -7.58 -5.96 4.56
C ASN A 101 -7.35 -4.45 4.67
N HIS A 102 -6.16 -3.96 4.27
CA HIS A 102 -5.82 -2.55 4.35
C HIS A 102 -5.02 -2.11 3.14
N ILE A 103 -5.14 -0.84 2.78
CA ILE A 103 -4.46 -0.25 1.61
C ILE A 103 -3.73 1.01 2.04
N ILE A 104 -2.45 1.10 1.70
CA ILE A 104 -1.60 2.27 1.95
C ILE A 104 -1.07 2.77 0.61
N GLY A 105 -1.55 3.93 0.20
CA GLY A 105 -1.20 4.55 -1.08
C GLY A 105 -0.13 5.63 -0.96
N CYS A 106 0.60 5.82 -2.05
CA CYS A 106 1.56 6.91 -2.26
C CYS A 106 1.64 7.24 -3.77
N HIS A 107 2.47 8.14 -4.18
CA HIS A 107 2.74 8.67 -5.51
C HIS A 107 2.19 10.07 -5.76
N PRO A 108 0.95 10.46 -5.41
CA PRO A 108 0.46 11.81 -5.72
C PRO A 108 1.30 12.96 -5.16
N HIS A 109 2.25 12.68 -4.26
CA HIS A 109 3.11 13.66 -3.57
C HIS A 109 2.35 14.67 -2.71
N VAL A 110 1.06 14.56 -2.66
CA VAL A 110 0.15 15.32 -1.79
C VAL A 110 -0.68 14.34 -0.98
N VAL A 111 -1.07 14.77 0.21
CA VAL A 111 -1.97 13.98 1.05
C VAL A 111 -3.34 13.86 0.37
N GLN A 112 -3.85 12.65 0.30
CA GLN A 112 -5.22 12.34 -0.13
C GLN A 112 -6.04 11.79 1.05
N PRO A 113 -7.37 11.64 0.92
CA PRO A 113 -8.23 11.15 1.98
C PRO A 113 -7.77 9.84 2.62
N ILE A 114 -8.08 9.70 3.91
CA ILE A 114 -8.03 8.45 4.66
C ILE A 114 -9.47 8.03 4.91
N GLU A 115 -9.78 6.77 4.65
CA GLU A 115 -11.09 6.19 4.89
C GLU A 115 -10.96 4.98 5.81
N VAL A 116 -11.88 4.84 6.75
CA VAL A 116 -12.12 3.58 7.46
C VAL A 116 -13.45 3.04 6.95
N ARG A 117 -13.39 1.96 6.19
CA ARG A 117 -14.56 1.34 5.56
C ARG A 117 -15.01 0.13 6.37
N GLU A 118 -16.29 0.02 6.59
CA GLU A 118 -16.88 -1.14 7.25
C GLU A 118 -17.07 -2.29 6.26
N ASP A 119 -16.69 -3.48 6.66
CA ASP A 119 -16.99 -4.71 5.94
C ASP A 119 -18.28 -5.29 6.48
N SER A 120 -19.35 -5.18 5.70
CA SER A 120 -20.67 -5.67 6.05
C SER A 120 -20.77 -7.20 6.24
N LEU A 121 -19.79 -7.95 5.70
CA LEU A 121 -19.79 -9.41 5.77
C LEU A 121 -19.09 -9.93 7.03
N THR A 122 -18.01 -9.28 7.43
CA THR A 122 -17.16 -9.75 8.55
C THR A 122 -17.27 -8.88 9.80
N ASN A 123 -18.04 -7.78 9.73
CA ASN A 123 -18.09 -6.76 10.79
C ASN A 123 -16.70 -6.15 11.10
N GLY A 124 -15.77 -6.32 10.18
CA GLY A 124 -14.42 -5.78 10.23
C GLY A 124 -14.33 -4.36 9.70
N LYS A 125 -13.16 -3.74 9.86
CA LYS A 125 -12.86 -2.41 9.32
C LYS A 125 -11.63 -2.45 8.46
N HIS A 126 -11.69 -1.81 7.30
CA HIS A 126 -10.59 -1.65 6.36
C HIS A 126 -10.05 -0.21 6.43
N LEU A 127 -8.75 -0.07 6.66
CA LEU A 127 -8.09 1.22 6.49
C LEU A 127 -7.67 1.39 5.03
N VAL A 128 -8.06 2.51 4.44
CA VAL A 128 -7.64 2.94 3.09
C VAL A 128 -7.00 4.32 3.20
N VAL A 129 -5.71 4.39 2.92
CA VAL A 129 -4.98 5.65 2.77
C VAL A 129 -4.69 5.82 1.29
N TYR A 130 -5.32 6.78 0.63
CA TYR A 130 -5.11 6.97 -0.81
C TYR A 130 -3.74 7.54 -1.15
N SER A 131 -3.23 8.46 -0.36
CA SER A 131 -1.85 8.94 -0.45
C SER A 131 -1.35 9.50 0.86
N LEU A 132 -0.18 9.04 1.29
CA LEU A 132 0.53 9.56 2.47
C LEU A 132 1.17 10.95 2.23
N GLY A 133 1.26 11.42 0.98
CA GLY A 133 2.05 12.60 0.64
C GLY A 133 3.56 12.36 0.80
N ASN A 134 4.31 13.41 1.09
CA ASN A 134 5.77 13.38 1.22
C ASN A 134 6.22 13.41 2.67
N TYR A 135 6.93 12.39 3.13
CA TYR A 135 7.62 12.39 4.42
C TYR A 135 9.00 13.05 4.33
N ILE A 136 9.76 12.70 3.28
CA ILE A 136 11.04 13.32 2.90
C ILE A 136 10.98 13.63 1.42
N SER A 137 11.20 14.88 1.03
CA SER A 137 11.13 15.30 -0.36
C SER A 137 11.90 16.60 -0.61
N ASN A 138 12.40 16.76 -1.81
CA ASN A 138 12.96 18.02 -2.32
C ASN A 138 12.03 18.73 -3.32
N MET A 139 10.77 18.32 -3.39
CA MET A 139 9.79 18.89 -4.31
C MET A 139 9.34 20.27 -3.86
N SER A 140 9.11 21.19 -4.83
CA SER A 140 8.70 22.56 -4.60
C SER A 140 7.28 22.88 -5.06
N ALA A 141 6.58 21.93 -5.66
CA ALA A 141 5.20 22.12 -6.07
C ALA A 141 4.28 22.35 -4.85
N ARG A 142 3.17 23.04 -5.08
CA ARG A 142 2.21 23.36 -4.01
C ARG A 142 1.72 22.10 -3.30
N ARG A 143 1.72 22.11 -1.96
CA ARG A 143 1.26 21.01 -1.08
C ARG A 143 2.15 19.77 -1.09
N THR A 144 3.37 19.83 -1.66
CA THR A 144 4.31 18.70 -1.66
C THR A 144 5.30 18.75 -0.48
N ASP A 145 5.11 19.69 0.43
CA ASP A 145 5.91 19.90 1.64
C ASP A 145 5.29 19.27 2.90
N GLY A 146 4.32 18.40 2.72
CA GLY A 146 3.66 17.72 3.81
C GLY A 146 3.32 16.26 3.51
N GLY A 147 3.19 15.51 4.58
CA GLY A 147 2.82 14.10 4.53
C GLY A 147 2.13 13.63 5.81
N LEU A 148 1.81 12.37 5.82
CA LEU A 148 1.20 11.67 6.94
C LEU A 148 2.10 10.54 7.40
N MET A 149 2.24 10.41 8.73
CA MET A 149 2.62 9.17 9.37
C MET A 149 1.35 8.54 9.95
N VAL A 150 0.97 7.39 9.45
CA VAL A 150 -0.23 6.67 9.91
C VAL A 150 0.20 5.53 10.83
N LYS A 151 -0.45 5.45 12.00
CA LYS A 151 -0.30 4.34 12.93
C LYS A 151 -1.59 3.54 12.98
N MET A 152 -1.49 2.27 12.70
CA MET A 152 -2.58 1.32 12.70
C MET A 152 -2.35 0.28 13.79
N GLU A 153 -3.35 0.07 14.63
CA GLU A 153 -3.35 -0.97 15.64
C GLU A 153 -4.26 -2.11 15.24
N LEU A 154 -3.70 -3.30 15.15
CA LEU A 154 -4.44 -4.53 14.94
C LEU A 154 -4.54 -5.29 16.26
N VAL A 155 -5.71 -5.85 16.53
CA VAL A 155 -5.94 -6.79 17.63
C VAL A 155 -6.37 -8.12 17.08
N LYS A 156 -5.97 -9.20 17.78
CA LYS A 156 -6.25 -10.57 17.40
C LYS A 156 -6.84 -11.32 18.60
N ASP A 157 -8.04 -11.80 18.42
CA ASP A 157 -8.69 -12.77 19.30
C ASP A 157 -9.05 -14.03 18.49
N SER A 158 -10.31 -14.29 18.19
CA SER A 158 -10.74 -15.30 17.24
C SER A 158 -10.51 -14.85 15.77
N THR A 159 -10.48 -13.56 15.53
CA THR A 159 -10.21 -12.92 14.22
C THR A 159 -9.32 -11.71 14.40
N THR A 160 -8.64 -11.31 13.35
CA THR A 160 -7.84 -10.09 13.35
C THR A 160 -8.67 -8.92 12.84
N ARG A 161 -8.62 -7.80 13.55
CA ARG A 161 -9.38 -6.58 13.20
C ARG A 161 -8.61 -5.31 13.47
N LEU A 162 -8.94 -4.26 12.75
CA LEU A 162 -8.48 -2.91 13.03
C LEU A 162 -9.13 -2.42 14.32
N ASN A 163 -8.34 -2.15 15.34
CA ASN A 163 -8.79 -1.60 16.62
C ASN A 163 -8.78 -0.08 16.60
N HIS A 164 -7.65 0.49 16.20
CA HIS A 164 -7.42 1.92 16.24
C HIS A 164 -6.58 2.36 15.04
N CYS A 165 -6.82 3.59 14.58
CA CYS A 165 -6.01 4.26 13.58
C CYS A 165 -5.84 5.72 13.97
N GLU A 166 -4.61 6.19 13.96
CA GLU A 166 -4.27 7.59 14.19
C GLU A 166 -3.27 8.06 13.13
N TYR A 167 -3.17 9.35 12.94
CA TYR A 167 -2.16 9.93 12.05
C TYR A 167 -1.51 11.15 12.68
N SER A 168 -0.27 11.39 12.28
CA SER A 168 0.46 12.61 12.56
C SER A 168 0.78 13.32 11.26
N LEU A 169 0.61 14.64 11.25
CA LEU A 169 1.04 15.47 10.14
C LEU A 169 2.56 15.62 10.19
N VAL A 170 3.18 15.51 9.03
CA VAL A 170 4.62 15.68 8.84
C VAL A 170 4.85 16.84 7.91
N TRP A 171 5.74 17.74 8.28
CA TRP A 171 6.21 18.80 7.41
C TRP A 171 7.62 18.50 6.92
N THR A 172 7.81 18.57 5.61
CA THR A 172 9.10 18.36 4.96
C THR A 172 9.84 19.70 4.89
N ALA A 173 10.71 19.95 5.86
CA ALA A 173 11.55 21.13 5.87
C ALA A 173 12.54 21.10 4.69
N ARG A 174 12.62 22.21 3.97
CA ARG A 174 13.64 22.44 2.94
C ARG A 174 14.64 23.48 3.43
N PRO A 175 15.96 23.30 3.18
CA PRO A 175 16.91 24.38 3.42
C PRO A 175 16.46 25.63 2.65
N ALA A 176 16.57 26.80 3.27
CA ALA A 176 16.42 28.06 2.55
C ALA A 176 17.46 28.10 1.41
N GLN A 177 17.00 28.35 0.20
CA GLN A 177 17.88 28.59 -0.95
C GLN A 177 18.41 30.01 -0.88
#